data_6f4a5a8bc7df378db805e0c76095bac0
#
_entry.id   6f4a5a8bc7df378db805e0c76095bac0
#
_cell.length_a   1.000
_cell.length_b   1.000
_cell.length_c   1.000
_cell.angle_alpha   90.00
_cell.angle_beta   90.00
_cell.angle_gamma   90.00
#
_symmetry.space_group_name_H-M   'P 1'
#
loop_
_entity.id
_entity.type
_entity.pdbx_description
1 polymer ?
#
loop_
_entity_poly.entity_id
_entity_poly.type
_entity_poly.pdbx_seq_one_letter_code
_entity_poly.pdbx_strand_id
1 'polypeptide(L)'
;MMRALWTAASGMTAQQFNVDVISNNLSNVNTTAYKKDRVEFKDLLYETLDRARLLDGKGKPVNLQVGHGTMAVATIKSFETGNMEKTDNPMDFAIDGEAFFSVRGPGDSTVYTRDGSFKISVTPEGKKITTSDGYSVLDDTDSEIILDIDVSKLNVSDTGELSYLDAEGITVPLGQKIGLVKFENRNGLESMGKNFYAKTEASGEPIPDGELGDMSVLSQRFLESSNVKVVEEMVKLIVAQRAYEVNSKAIQSADEMLGMANSLRR
;
A
#
# COMPACT_ATOMS: atom_id res chain seq x y z
N MET A 1 -20.05 -31.98 12.53
CA MET A 1 -18.60 -32.01 12.86
C MET A 1 -17.72 -31.70 11.64
N MET A 2 -17.85 -32.38 10.50
CA MET A 2 -17.06 -32.04 9.28
C MET A 2 -17.11 -30.57 8.88
N ARG A 3 -18.29 -29.92 8.94
CA ARG A 3 -18.43 -28.48 8.64
C ARG A 3 -17.61 -27.59 9.58
N ALA A 4 -17.58 -27.91 10.89
CA ALA A 4 -16.79 -27.15 11.87
C ALA A 4 -15.29 -27.20 11.54
N LEU A 5 -14.78 -28.34 11.09
CA LEU A 5 -13.40 -28.50 10.63
C LEU A 5 -13.10 -27.62 9.41
N TRP A 6 -14.00 -27.59 8.40
CA TRP A 6 -13.85 -26.74 7.23
C TRP A 6 -13.88 -25.25 7.56
N THR A 7 -14.84 -24.83 8.40
CA THR A 7 -14.95 -23.42 8.83
C THR A 7 -13.73 -22.99 9.63
N ALA A 8 -13.24 -23.85 10.54
CA ALA A 8 -12.05 -23.55 11.32
C ALA A 8 -10.77 -23.55 10.45
N ALA A 9 -10.66 -24.45 9.47
CA ALA A 9 -9.55 -24.49 8.54
C ALA A 9 -9.49 -23.24 7.67
N SER A 10 -10.63 -22.81 7.08
CA SER A 10 -10.70 -21.57 6.31
C SER A 10 -10.35 -20.35 7.17
N GLY A 11 -10.83 -20.31 8.42
CA GLY A 11 -10.48 -19.27 9.39
C GLY A 11 -9.00 -19.24 9.72
N MET A 12 -8.34 -20.39 9.90
CA MET A 12 -6.89 -20.45 10.14
C MET A 12 -6.10 -19.95 8.94
N THR A 13 -6.43 -20.37 7.72
CA THR A 13 -5.75 -19.90 6.49
C THR A 13 -5.91 -18.39 6.32
N ALA A 14 -7.10 -17.86 6.58
CA ALA A 14 -7.36 -16.42 6.53
C ALA A 14 -6.54 -15.65 7.57
N GLN A 15 -6.47 -16.14 8.82
CA GLN A 15 -5.69 -15.49 9.87
C GLN A 15 -4.17 -15.62 9.64
N GLN A 16 -3.70 -16.73 9.07
CA GLN A 16 -2.30 -16.88 8.70
C GLN A 16 -1.90 -15.81 7.67
N PHE A 17 -2.69 -15.64 6.62
CA PHE A 17 -2.45 -14.60 5.62
C PHE A 17 -2.48 -13.18 6.23
N ASN A 18 -3.39 -12.94 7.17
CA ASN A 18 -3.43 -11.68 7.91
C ASN A 18 -2.16 -11.43 8.72
N VAL A 19 -1.66 -12.46 9.41
CA VAL A 19 -0.39 -12.40 10.16
C VAL A 19 0.78 -12.09 9.22
N ASP A 20 0.82 -12.69 8.03
CA ASP A 20 1.87 -12.47 7.05
C ASP A 20 1.88 -11.00 6.57
N VAL A 21 0.70 -10.43 6.27
CA VAL A 21 0.56 -9.02 5.85
C VAL A 21 0.94 -8.06 6.99
N ILE A 22 0.49 -8.31 8.21
CA ILE A 22 0.85 -7.48 9.38
C ILE A 22 2.35 -7.55 9.64
N SER A 23 2.97 -8.72 9.52
CA SER A 23 4.40 -8.91 9.69
C SER A 23 5.20 -8.16 8.63
N ASN A 24 4.72 -8.15 7.39
CA ASN A 24 5.30 -7.36 6.31
C ASN A 24 5.20 -5.85 6.59
N ASN A 25 4.06 -5.37 7.04
CA ASN A 25 3.89 -3.97 7.47
C ASN A 25 4.89 -3.60 8.57
N LEU A 26 5.00 -4.43 9.60
CA LEU A 26 5.90 -4.19 10.73
C LEU A 26 7.37 -4.20 10.31
N SER A 27 7.77 -5.07 9.40
CA SER A 27 9.13 -5.13 8.86
C SER A 27 9.50 -3.86 8.08
N ASN A 28 8.52 -3.20 7.46
CA ASN A 28 8.69 -2.01 6.64
C ASN A 28 8.36 -0.70 7.38
N VAL A 29 8.33 -0.71 8.71
CA VAL A 29 8.03 0.49 9.50
C VAL A 29 9.05 1.62 9.31
N ASN A 30 10.31 1.29 9.08
CA ASN A 30 11.40 2.24 8.84
C ASN A 30 11.70 2.47 7.35
N THR A 31 10.91 1.89 6.45
CA THR A 31 11.08 2.06 5.01
C THR A 31 10.42 3.38 4.58
N THR A 32 11.20 4.27 3.97
CA THR A 32 10.73 5.58 3.47
C THR A 32 9.56 5.39 2.50
N ALA A 33 8.51 6.18 2.66
CA ALA A 33 7.31 6.19 1.82
C ALA A 33 6.58 4.83 1.69
N TYR A 34 6.84 3.88 2.58
CA TYR A 34 6.12 2.60 2.59
C TYR A 34 4.64 2.83 2.93
N LYS A 35 3.78 2.15 2.21
CA LYS A 35 2.32 2.17 2.40
C LYS A 35 1.86 0.81 2.90
N LYS A 36 1.22 0.81 4.09
CA LYS A 36 0.73 -0.41 4.73
C LYS A 36 -0.31 -1.12 3.88
N ASP A 37 -0.24 -2.43 3.88
CA ASP A 37 -1.23 -3.31 3.27
C ASP A 37 -2.28 -3.73 4.30
N ARG A 38 -3.52 -3.91 3.85
CA ARG A 38 -4.63 -4.45 4.63
C ARG A 38 -5.31 -5.57 3.86
N VAL A 39 -5.59 -6.66 4.56
CA VAL A 39 -6.33 -7.79 3.99
C VAL A 39 -7.84 -7.52 4.04
N GLU A 40 -8.53 -7.81 2.96
CA GLU A 40 -9.98 -7.86 2.91
C GLU A 40 -10.47 -9.29 2.94
N PHE A 41 -11.46 -9.53 3.81
CA PHE A 41 -12.11 -10.83 3.99
C PHE A 41 -13.54 -10.78 3.49
N LYS A 42 -13.99 -11.90 2.91
CA LYS A 42 -15.41 -12.15 2.61
C LYS A 42 -15.83 -13.47 3.23
N ASP A 43 -17.10 -13.52 3.61
CA ASP A 43 -17.72 -14.75 4.02
C ASP A 43 -17.97 -15.67 2.80
N LEU A 44 -17.93 -16.97 3.05
CA LEU A 44 -18.26 -17.98 2.05
C LEU A 44 -19.79 -18.22 2.02
N LEU A 45 -20.23 -18.97 1.02
CA LEU A 45 -21.65 -19.29 0.82
C LEU A 45 -22.30 -19.85 2.08
N TYR A 46 -23.59 -19.53 2.23
CA TYR A 46 -24.47 -20.06 3.27
C TYR A 46 -25.28 -21.24 2.74
N GLU A 47 -25.31 -22.33 3.46
CA GLU A 47 -26.24 -23.43 3.22
C GLU A 47 -27.49 -23.18 4.03
N THR A 48 -28.63 -23.14 3.34
CA THR A 48 -29.94 -23.01 3.97
C THR A 48 -30.48 -24.38 4.35
N LEU A 49 -30.50 -24.70 5.64
CA LEU A 49 -30.99 -25.98 6.17
C LEU A 49 -32.51 -25.98 6.22
N ASP A 50 -33.12 -24.82 6.52
CA ASP A 50 -34.56 -24.67 6.52
C ASP A 50 -34.94 -23.24 6.11
N ARG A 51 -35.94 -23.14 5.22
CA ARG A 51 -36.37 -21.84 4.69
C ARG A 51 -37.59 -21.34 5.45
N ALA A 52 -37.67 -20.02 5.62
CA ALA A 52 -38.91 -19.40 6.09
C ALA A 52 -40.06 -19.78 5.16
N ARG A 53 -41.17 -20.32 5.72
CA ARG A 53 -42.35 -20.71 4.98
C ARG A 53 -43.60 -20.15 5.70
N LEU A 54 -44.51 -19.62 4.92
CA LEU A 54 -45.86 -19.30 5.36
C LEU A 54 -46.74 -20.54 5.05
N LEU A 55 -47.04 -21.33 6.05
CA LEU A 55 -48.00 -22.43 5.96
C LEU A 55 -49.13 -22.15 6.95
N ASP A 56 -50.35 -22.05 6.45
CA ASP A 56 -51.60 -21.95 7.21
C ASP A 56 -51.60 -20.96 8.40
N GLY A 57 -51.18 -19.71 8.17
CA GLY A 57 -51.22 -18.67 9.20
C GLY A 57 -50.23 -18.79 10.34
N LYS A 58 -49.40 -19.86 10.36
CA LYS A 58 -48.26 -20.05 11.28
C LYS A 58 -46.98 -20.06 10.48
N GLY A 59 -46.44 -18.88 10.20
CA GLY A 59 -45.21 -18.73 9.46
C GLY A 59 -43.97 -18.92 10.35
N LYS A 60 -42.94 -19.62 9.83
CA LYS A 60 -41.60 -19.58 10.39
C LYS A 60 -40.90 -18.32 9.84
N PRO A 61 -40.68 -17.28 10.67
CA PRO A 61 -40.26 -15.97 10.18
C PRO A 61 -38.78 -15.90 9.81
N VAL A 62 -37.98 -16.93 10.18
CA VAL A 62 -36.51 -16.89 10.08
C VAL A 62 -35.97 -18.13 9.38
N ASN A 63 -35.02 -17.96 8.48
CA ASN A 63 -34.28 -19.05 7.86
C ASN A 63 -33.24 -19.63 8.86
N LEU A 64 -33.00 -20.93 8.77
CA LEU A 64 -31.88 -21.60 9.43
C LEU A 64 -30.79 -21.77 8.39
N GLN A 65 -29.70 -20.97 8.54
CA GLN A 65 -28.59 -20.95 7.61
C GLN A 65 -27.29 -21.19 8.36
N VAL A 66 -26.34 -21.86 7.70
CA VAL A 66 -24.97 -22.11 8.22
C VAL A 66 -23.97 -21.66 7.18
N GLY A 67 -23.03 -20.80 7.58
CA GLY A 67 -21.93 -20.34 6.75
C GLY A 67 -20.80 -21.37 6.65
N HIS A 68 -20.05 -21.34 5.56
CA HIS A 68 -18.92 -22.23 5.28
C HIS A 68 -17.54 -21.65 5.66
N GLY A 69 -17.49 -20.48 6.30
CA GLY A 69 -16.27 -19.84 6.75
C GLY A 69 -15.97 -18.54 6.03
N THR A 70 -14.69 -18.19 5.93
CA THR A 70 -14.18 -16.94 5.37
C THR A 70 -13.03 -17.20 4.39
N MET A 71 -12.81 -16.26 3.47
CA MET A 71 -11.66 -16.23 2.57
C MET A 71 -11.07 -14.83 2.48
N ALA A 72 -9.74 -14.74 2.32
CA ALA A 72 -9.08 -13.51 1.92
C ALA A 72 -9.33 -13.29 0.42
N VAL A 73 -9.74 -12.09 0.04
CA VAL A 73 -10.12 -11.75 -1.34
C VAL A 73 -9.12 -10.81 -1.99
N ALA A 74 -8.60 -9.86 -1.24
CA ALA A 74 -7.69 -8.85 -1.74
C ALA A 74 -6.78 -8.33 -0.62
N THR A 75 -5.66 -7.75 -1.03
CA THR A 75 -4.84 -6.85 -0.22
C THR A 75 -4.97 -5.45 -0.81
N ILE A 76 -5.27 -4.49 0.04
CA ILE A 76 -5.44 -3.09 -0.36
C ILE A 76 -4.36 -2.26 0.34
N LYS A 77 -3.66 -1.41 -0.44
CA LYS A 77 -2.71 -0.45 0.11
C LYS A 77 -3.43 0.79 0.63
N SER A 78 -3.04 1.24 1.82
CA SER A 78 -3.48 2.52 2.35
C SER A 78 -2.49 3.60 1.90
N PHE A 79 -2.90 4.46 0.97
CA PHE A 79 -2.11 5.58 0.49
C PHE A 79 -2.22 6.85 1.35
N GLU A 80 -2.68 6.70 2.60
CA GLU A 80 -2.63 7.80 3.57
C GLU A 80 -1.19 8.31 3.71
N THR A 81 -1.03 9.64 3.80
CA THR A 81 0.29 10.26 4.00
C THR A 81 0.87 9.85 5.36
N GLY A 82 2.14 9.43 5.34
CA GLY A 82 2.91 9.17 6.56
C GLY A 82 3.35 10.45 7.24
N ASN A 83 4.06 10.34 8.35
CA ASN A 83 4.68 11.49 8.98
C ASN A 83 5.81 12.03 8.11
N MET A 84 5.93 13.36 8.00
CA MET A 84 7.04 13.99 7.32
C MET A 84 8.19 14.23 8.31
N GLU A 85 9.34 13.67 7.99
CA GLU A 85 10.56 13.84 8.79
C GLU A 85 11.50 14.79 8.07
N LYS A 86 11.95 15.82 8.80
CA LYS A 86 12.92 16.79 8.27
C LYS A 86 14.28 16.18 8.15
N THR A 87 14.92 16.34 6.98
CA THR A 87 16.29 15.95 6.70
C THR A 87 17.14 17.17 6.38
N ASP A 88 18.48 17.02 6.44
CA ASP A 88 19.39 18.09 6.05
C ASP A 88 19.79 18.00 4.56
N ASN A 89 19.37 16.96 3.86
CA ASN A 89 19.73 16.72 2.47
C ASN A 89 18.82 17.51 1.52
N PRO A 90 19.34 18.37 0.64
CA PRO A 90 18.55 19.15 -0.29
C PRO A 90 17.86 18.33 -1.38
N MET A 91 18.26 17.05 -1.57
CA MET A 91 17.70 16.13 -2.56
C MET A 91 16.62 15.21 -2.00
N ASP A 92 16.24 15.40 -0.73
CA ASP A 92 15.13 14.67 -0.12
C ASP A 92 13.84 15.49 -0.27
N PHE A 93 12.81 14.85 -0.80
CA PHE A 93 11.53 15.45 -1.09
C PHE A 93 10.38 14.63 -0.49
N ALA A 94 9.40 15.30 0.05
CA ALA A 94 8.16 14.67 0.50
C ALA A 94 6.96 15.33 -0.18
N ILE A 95 5.96 14.51 -0.51
CA ILE A 95 4.71 14.98 -1.11
C ILE A 95 3.65 15.03 -0.02
N ASP A 96 3.13 16.23 0.26
CA ASP A 96 1.92 16.41 1.05
C ASP A 96 0.71 16.42 0.12
N GLY A 97 0.01 15.29 0.06
CA GLY A 97 -1.10 15.10 -0.86
C GLY A 97 -1.13 13.69 -1.45
N GLU A 98 -1.82 13.57 -2.57
CA GLU A 98 -2.14 12.27 -3.18
C GLU A 98 -1.28 11.93 -4.41
N ALA A 99 -0.33 12.81 -4.79
CA ALA A 99 0.50 12.64 -5.96
C ALA A 99 1.62 11.61 -5.78
N PHE A 100 2.21 11.21 -6.90
CA PHE A 100 3.37 10.33 -7.00
C PHE A 100 4.43 11.00 -7.86
N PHE A 101 5.70 10.70 -7.60
CA PHE A 101 6.80 11.05 -8.49
C PHE A 101 6.80 10.12 -9.70
N SER A 102 7.01 10.69 -10.89
CA SER A 102 7.24 9.94 -12.12
C SER A 102 8.71 9.60 -12.26
N VAL A 103 9.02 8.35 -12.51
CA VAL A 103 10.40 7.84 -12.61
C VAL A 103 10.50 6.91 -13.82
N ARG A 104 11.62 6.96 -14.54
CA ARG A 104 11.92 6.04 -15.64
C ARG A 104 12.37 4.70 -15.07
N GLY A 105 11.53 3.69 -15.19
CA GLY A 105 11.76 2.36 -14.67
C GLY A 105 12.50 1.43 -15.63
N PRO A 106 12.54 0.12 -15.30
CA PRO A 106 13.18 -0.88 -16.14
C PRO A 106 12.50 -0.97 -17.52
N GLY A 107 13.29 -1.03 -18.59
CA GLY A 107 12.78 -1.17 -19.98
C GLY A 107 12.12 0.10 -20.53
N ASP A 108 12.53 1.27 -20.05
CA ASP A 108 12.05 2.57 -20.51
C ASP A 108 10.55 2.84 -20.23
N SER A 109 9.97 2.06 -19.28
CA SER A 109 8.59 2.26 -18.82
C SER A 109 8.55 3.32 -17.72
N THR A 110 7.50 4.13 -17.68
CA THR A 110 7.27 5.05 -16.58
C THR A 110 6.70 4.29 -15.38
N VAL A 111 7.34 4.43 -14.23
CA VAL A 111 6.90 3.90 -12.94
C VAL A 111 6.73 5.04 -11.95
N TYR A 112 5.97 4.80 -10.92
CA TYR A 112 5.57 5.82 -9.97
C TYR A 112 6.07 5.47 -8.58
N THR A 113 6.50 6.47 -7.81
CA THR A 113 6.96 6.26 -6.44
C THR A 113 6.53 7.40 -5.54
N ARG A 114 6.45 7.13 -4.24
CA ARG A 114 6.34 8.17 -3.22
C ARG A 114 7.64 8.38 -2.45
N ASP A 115 8.65 7.55 -2.73
CA ASP A 115 9.98 7.71 -2.15
C ASP A 115 10.70 8.87 -2.83
N GLY A 116 10.93 9.94 -2.08
CA GLY A 116 11.65 11.12 -2.53
C GLY A 116 13.11 11.17 -2.09
N SER A 117 13.71 10.07 -1.68
CA SER A 117 15.12 9.98 -1.31
C SER A 117 16.03 9.95 -2.53
N PHE A 118 16.06 11.05 -3.30
CA PHE A 118 16.78 11.10 -4.56
C PHE A 118 18.30 11.31 -4.38
N LYS A 119 19.03 10.89 -5.39
CA LYS A 119 20.49 10.99 -5.49
C LYS A 119 20.84 11.66 -6.81
N ILE A 120 22.09 12.04 -6.95
CA ILE A 120 22.60 12.59 -8.19
C ILE A 120 23.50 11.57 -8.84
N SER A 121 23.22 11.26 -10.08
CA SER A 121 24.10 10.49 -10.95
C SER A 121 24.81 11.45 -11.92
N VAL A 122 26.12 11.32 -11.99
CA VAL A 122 26.93 12.10 -12.95
C VAL A 122 27.08 11.28 -14.22
N THR A 123 26.47 11.76 -15.30
CA THR A 123 26.53 11.15 -16.62
C THR A 123 27.30 12.06 -17.57
N PRO A 124 27.77 11.57 -18.74
CA PRO A 124 28.42 12.42 -19.75
C PRO A 124 27.54 13.58 -20.24
N GLU A 125 26.23 13.46 -20.08
CA GLU A 125 25.21 14.45 -20.50
C GLU A 125 24.93 15.50 -19.43
N GLY A 126 25.39 15.31 -18.17
CA GLY A 126 25.15 16.19 -17.05
C GLY A 126 24.85 15.42 -15.75
N LYS A 127 24.46 16.15 -14.73
CA LYS A 127 24.01 15.59 -13.44
C LYS A 127 22.52 15.28 -13.53
N LYS A 128 22.13 14.02 -13.42
CA LYS A 128 20.70 13.59 -13.42
C LYS A 128 20.22 13.32 -12.01
N ILE A 129 18.97 13.66 -11.73
CA ILE A 129 18.29 13.26 -10.49
C ILE A 129 17.85 11.81 -10.66
N THR A 130 18.29 10.94 -9.76
CA THR A 130 17.98 9.50 -9.80
C THR A 130 17.52 9.00 -8.44
N THR A 131 16.78 7.89 -8.44
CA THR A 131 16.49 7.13 -7.24
C THR A 131 17.74 6.39 -6.73
N SER A 132 17.69 5.82 -5.54
CA SER A 132 18.77 4.99 -4.98
C SER A 132 19.09 3.76 -5.84
N ASP A 133 18.15 3.30 -6.66
CA ASP A 133 18.31 2.20 -7.64
C ASP A 133 18.88 2.65 -9.00
N GLY A 134 19.10 3.96 -9.19
CA GLY A 134 19.67 4.52 -10.42
C GLY A 134 18.65 4.86 -11.52
N TYR A 135 17.35 4.85 -11.22
CA TYR A 135 16.31 5.26 -12.14
C TYR A 135 16.16 6.78 -12.16
N SER A 136 16.07 7.38 -13.36
CA SER A 136 15.96 8.84 -13.52
C SER A 136 14.57 9.35 -13.14
N VAL A 137 14.53 10.45 -12.40
CA VAL A 137 13.29 11.18 -12.13
C VAL A 137 12.89 11.95 -13.38
N LEU A 138 11.60 11.92 -13.69
CA LEU A 138 11.04 12.57 -14.86
C LEU A 138 10.43 13.94 -14.51
N ASP A 139 10.47 14.81 -15.48
CA ASP A 139 9.79 16.10 -15.49
C ASP A 139 8.29 15.92 -15.88
N ASP A 140 7.53 16.97 -15.79
CA ASP A 140 6.13 17.09 -16.22
C ASP A 140 5.89 16.68 -17.69
N THR A 141 6.96 16.74 -18.53
CA THR A 141 6.96 16.35 -19.95
C THR A 141 7.49 14.95 -20.21
N ASP A 142 7.60 14.06 -19.18
CA ASP A 142 8.22 12.72 -19.28
C ASP A 142 9.70 12.75 -19.74
N SER A 143 10.38 13.88 -19.59
CA SER A 143 11.81 14.04 -19.89
C SER A 143 12.66 13.89 -18.62
N GLU A 144 13.92 13.46 -18.77
CA GLU A 144 14.82 13.33 -17.63
C GLU A 144 15.29 14.71 -17.16
N ILE A 145 15.34 14.92 -15.85
CA ILE A 145 15.79 16.16 -15.23
C ILE A 145 17.32 16.19 -15.21
N ILE A 146 17.92 17.15 -15.92
CA ILE A 146 19.36 17.35 -15.99
C ILE A 146 19.72 18.65 -15.28
N LEU A 147 20.64 18.57 -14.32
CA LEU A 147 21.11 19.71 -13.52
C LEU A 147 22.55 20.08 -13.90
N ASP A 148 22.76 21.29 -14.38
CA ASP A 148 24.10 21.83 -14.66
C ASP A 148 24.68 22.65 -13.49
N ILE A 149 24.01 22.61 -12.33
CA ILE A 149 24.31 23.44 -11.16
C ILE A 149 24.77 22.63 -9.94
N ASP A 150 25.30 23.34 -8.95
CA ASP A 150 25.59 22.78 -7.64
C ASP A 150 24.32 22.52 -6.86
N VAL A 151 24.16 21.29 -6.40
CA VAL A 151 23.00 20.78 -5.66
C VAL A 151 22.70 21.56 -4.39
N SER A 152 23.73 22.07 -3.73
CA SER A 152 23.61 22.86 -2.50
C SER A 152 22.82 24.16 -2.70
N LYS A 153 22.74 24.63 -3.94
CA LYS A 153 22.04 25.86 -4.33
C LYS A 153 20.66 25.59 -4.93
N LEU A 154 20.29 24.31 -5.08
CA LEU A 154 18.99 23.92 -5.62
C LEU A 154 17.90 24.25 -4.62
N ASN A 155 16.92 24.98 -5.09
CA ASN A 155 15.68 25.27 -4.37
C ASN A 155 14.49 24.79 -5.21
N VAL A 156 13.57 24.10 -4.58
CA VAL A 156 12.38 23.56 -5.23
C VAL A 156 11.17 24.24 -4.60
N SER A 157 10.30 24.77 -5.44
CA SER A 157 9.05 25.38 -5.02
C SER A 157 8.05 24.32 -4.56
N ASP A 158 7.06 24.74 -3.77
CA ASP A 158 5.93 23.89 -3.34
C ASP A 158 5.15 23.28 -4.53
N THR A 159 5.27 23.88 -5.71
CA THR A 159 4.68 23.38 -6.97
C THR A 159 5.57 22.40 -7.74
N GLY A 160 6.80 22.13 -7.26
CA GLY A 160 7.78 21.26 -7.91
C GLY A 160 8.67 21.95 -8.94
N GLU A 161 8.60 23.28 -9.09
CA GLU A 161 9.46 24.03 -9.99
C GLU A 161 10.89 24.11 -9.45
N LEU A 162 11.86 23.77 -10.30
CA LEU A 162 13.28 23.80 -9.98
C LEU A 162 13.85 25.20 -10.21
N SER A 163 14.55 25.73 -9.21
CA SER A 163 15.24 27.00 -9.26
C SER A 163 16.58 26.92 -8.54
N TYR A 164 17.47 27.83 -8.83
CA TYR A 164 18.76 27.92 -8.11
C TYR A 164 19.05 29.34 -7.66
N LEU A 165 19.80 29.46 -6.57
CA LEU A 165 20.33 30.74 -6.12
C LEU A 165 21.62 31.04 -6.86
N ASP A 166 21.65 32.15 -7.58
CA ASP A 166 22.87 32.66 -8.20
C ASP A 166 23.83 33.28 -7.15
N ALA A 167 25.05 33.62 -7.56
CA ALA A 167 26.03 34.24 -6.69
C ALA A 167 25.61 35.59 -6.08
N GLU A 168 24.63 36.23 -6.72
CA GLU A 168 23.99 37.49 -6.29
C GLU A 168 22.78 37.31 -5.38
N GLY A 169 22.39 36.07 -5.06
CA GLY A 169 21.22 35.75 -4.23
C GLY A 169 19.88 35.87 -4.95
N ILE A 170 19.88 35.93 -6.28
CA ILE A 170 18.67 35.98 -7.10
C ILE A 170 18.25 34.55 -7.44
N THR A 171 16.96 34.26 -7.26
CA THR A 171 16.38 32.96 -7.64
C THR A 171 16.16 32.93 -9.15
N VAL A 172 16.87 32.04 -9.85
CA VAL A 172 16.75 31.84 -11.30
C VAL A 172 15.99 30.54 -11.55
N PRO A 173 14.84 30.54 -12.24
CA PRO A 173 14.12 29.31 -12.58
C PRO A 173 14.87 28.52 -13.65
N LEU A 174 14.97 27.20 -13.48
CA LEU A 174 15.58 26.28 -14.46
C LEU A 174 14.62 25.92 -15.60
N GLY A 175 13.34 26.25 -15.47
CA GLY A 175 12.32 25.92 -16.47
C GLY A 175 11.93 24.44 -16.51
N GLN A 176 12.39 23.66 -15.53
CA GLN A 176 12.04 22.25 -15.32
C GLN A 176 11.21 22.11 -14.05
N LYS A 177 10.29 21.16 -14.04
CA LYS A 177 9.41 20.87 -12.91
C LYS A 177 9.44 19.37 -12.62
N ILE A 178 9.49 18.99 -11.36
CA ILE A 178 9.40 17.57 -10.99
C ILE A 178 8.03 17.03 -11.38
N GLY A 179 7.99 15.93 -12.15
CA GLY A 179 6.76 15.28 -12.60
C GLY A 179 5.98 14.70 -11.42
N LEU A 180 4.85 15.33 -11.10
CA LEU A 180 3.91 14.87 -10.09
C LEU A 180 2.61 14.45 -10.77
N VAL A 181 2.19 13.21 -10.50
CA VAL A 181 0.98 12.63 -11.10
C VAL A 181 0.05 12.06 -10.04
N LYS A 182 -1.23 12.06 -10.34
CA LYS A 182 -2.29 11.44 -9.55
C LYS A 182 -3.02 10.37 -10.35
N PHE A 183 -3.68 9.49 -9.63
CA PHE A 183 -4.53 8.44 -10.21
C PHE A 183 -5.94 8.53 -9.63
N GLU A 184 -6.95 8.31 -10.47
CA GLU A 184 -8.33 8.24 -10.01
C GLU A 184 -8.54 7.08 -9.03
N ASN A 185 -7.95 5.92 -9.34
CA ASN A 185 -7.99 4.76 -8.46
C ASN A 185 -6.56 4.30 -8.08
N ARG A 186 -6.06 4.83 -6.98
CA ARG A 186 -4.73 4.46 -6.43
C ARG A 186 -4.63 2.99 -6.02
N ASN A 187 -5.75 2.40 -5.59
CA ASN A 187 -5.76 0.99 -5.19
C ASN A 187 -5.61 0.02 -6.39
N GLY A 188 -5.82 0.51 -7.60
CA GLY A 188 -5.59 -0.23 -8.82
C GLY A 188 -4.13 -0.27 -9.26
N LEU A 189 -3.22 0.47 -8.62
CA LEU A 189 -1.80 0.43 -8.95
C LEU A 189 -1.19 -0.92 -8.55
N GLU A 190 -0.35 -1.47 -9.44
CA GLU A 190 0.41 -2.67 -9.18
C GLU A 190 1.74 -2.35 -8.50
N SER A 191 2.03 -3.02 -7.38
CA SER A 191 3.30 -2.85 -6.67
C SER A 191 4.38 -3.72 -7.31
N MET A 192 5.42 -3.09 -7.85
CA MET A 192 6.57 -3.77 -8.47
C MET A 192 7.70 -4.08 -7.47
N GLY A 193 7.53 -3.75 -6.21
CA GLY A 193 8.60 -3.79 -5.20
C GLY A 193 9.45 -2.52 -5.21
N LYS A 194 10.37 -2.37 -4.22
CA LYS A 194 11.26 -1.21 -4.08
C LYS A 194 10.53 0.14 -4.03
N ASN A 195 9.30 0.17 -3.51
CA ASN A 195 8.42 1.35 -3.48
C ASN A 195 8.00 1.90 -4.86
N PHE A 196 8.12 1.08 -5.92
CA PHE A 196 7.63 1.42 -7.25
C PHE A 196 6.25 0.83 -7.51
N TYR A 197 5.45 1.61 -8.22
CA TYR A 197 4.10 1.27 -8.65
C TYR A 197 4.01 1.38 -10.17
N ALA A 198 3.37 0.41 -10.80
CA ALA A 198 3.03 0.45 -12.21
C ALA A 198 1.55 0.80 -12.40
N LYS A 199 1.25 1.52 -13.47
CA LYS A 199 -0.14 1.76 -13.86
C LYS A 199 -0.78 0.47 -14.38
N THR A 200 -2.07 0.32 -14.12
CA THR A 200 -2.90 -0.77 -14.65
C THR A 200 -4.16 -0.18 -15.32
N GLU A 201 -4.91 -1.01 -16.02
CA GLU A 201 -6.23 -0.59 -16.53
C GLU A 201 -7.19 -0.17 -15.41
N ALA A 202 -7.04 -0.76 -14.21
CA ALA A 202 -7.87 -0.46 -13.05
C ALA A 202 -7.48 0.84 -12.33
N SER A 203 -6.23 1.31 -12.47
CA SER A 203 -5.78 2.58 -11.88
C SER A 203 -6.19 3.79 -12.71
N GLY A 204 -6.42 3.60 -14.00
CA GLY A 204 -6.54 4.68 -14.98
C GLY A 204 -5.18 5.22 -15.45
N GLU A 205 -5.22 6.20 -16.34
CA GLU A 205 -4.03 6.90 -16.82
C GLU A 205 -3.52 7.90 -15.77
N PRO A 206 -2.19 8.18 -15.75
CA PRO A 206 -1.63 9.20 -14.90
C PRO A 206 -2.16 10.58 -15.30
N ILE A 207 -2.61 11.35 -14.33
CA ILE A 207 -3.15 12.71 -14.53
C ILE A 207 -2.16 13.68 -13.86
N PRO A 208 -1.70 14.73 -14.53
CA PRO A 208 -0.82 15.73 -13.92
C PRO A 208 -1.41 16.32 -12.65
N ASP A 209 -0.58 16.58 -11.65
CA ASP A 209 -1.03 17.18 -10.40
C ASP A 209 -1.57 18.60 -10.65
N GLY A 210 -2.76 18.88 -10.15
CA GLY A 210 -3.49 20.14 -10.39
C GLY A 210 -4.67 20.00 -11.35
N GLU A 211 -4.77 18.93 -12.15
CA GLU A 211 -5.95 18.64 -12.97
C GLU A 211 -6.99 17.80 -12.21
N LEU A 212 -6.55 17.01 -11.23
CA LEU A 212 -7.40 16.15 -10.40
C LEU A 212 -7.39 16.59 -8.93
N GLY A 213 -8.42 17.30 -8.51
CA GLY A 213 -8.60 17.74 -7.13
C GLY A 213 -7.60 18.79 -6.66
N ASP A 214 -7.32 18.81 -5.36
CA ASP A 214 -6.39 19.76 -4.76
C ASP A 214 -4.95 19.48 -5.19
N MET A 215 -4.15 20.50 -5.44
CA MET A 215 -2.74 20.36 -5.73
C MET A 215 -2.00 19.78 -4.52
N SER A 216 -1.08 18.85 -4.78
CA SER A 216 -0.18 18.36 -3.74
C SER A 216 0.95 19.36 -3.53
N VAL A 217 1.41 19.46 -2.28
CA VAL A 217 2.51 20.35 -1.91
C VAL A 217 3.80 19.53 -1.84
N LEU A 218 4.84 19.98 -2.53
CA LEU A 218 6.16 19.37 -2.47
C LEU A 218 7.01 20.07 -1.41
N SER A 219 7.48 19.31 -0.42
CA SER A 219 8.36 19.82 0.62
C SER A 219 9.79 19.34 0.41
N GLN A 220 10.72 20.27 0.17
CA GLN A 220 12.14 19.97 0.08
C GLN A 220 12.77 19.79 1.46
N ARG A 221 13.75 18.90 1.59
CA ARG A 221 14.45 18.51 2.84
C ARG A 221 13.54 17.78 3.83
N PHE A 222 12.52 17.11 3.32
CA PHE A 222 11.67 16.21 4.08
C PHE A 222 11.61 14.86 3.38
N LEU A 223 11.42 13.82 4.17
CA LEU A 223 11.09 12.47 3.69
C LEU A 223 9.78 12.03 4.31
N GLU A 224 8.98 11.32 3.55
CA GLU A 224 7.78 10.68 4.05
C GLU A 224 8.16 9.39 4.77
N SER A 225 7.90 9.28 6.06
CA SER A 225 8.01 8.03 6.82
C SER A 225 6.91 7.04 6.43
N SER A 226 7.12 5.77 6.76
CA SER A 226 6.08 4.74 6.65
C SER A 226 4.80 5.16 7.40
N ASN A 227 3.63 4.89 6.83
CA ASN A 227 2.34 5.11 7.50
C ASN A 227 1.94 3.96 8.46
N VAL A 228 2.89 3.07 8.75
CA VAL A 228 2.71 1.94 9.68
C VAL A 228 2.86 2.44 11.12
N LYS A 229 1.85 2.21 11.94
CA LYS A 229 1.89 2.49 13.37
C LYS A 229 2.20 1.21 14.13
N VAL A 230 3.41 1.07 14.64
CA VAL A 230 3.93 -0.15 15.29
C VAL A 230 2.97 -0.71 16.32
N VAL A 231 2.47 0.12 17.24
CA VAL A 231 1.59 -0.32 18.33
C VAL A 231 0.27 -0.88 17.79
N GLU A 232 -0.33 -0.23 16.78
CA GLU A 232 -1.57 -0.69 16.17
C GLU A 232 -1.37 -2.04 15.47
N GLU A 233 -0.28 -2.19 14.70
CA GLU A 233 0.03 -3.44 14.00
C GLU A 233 0.38 -4.58 14.98
N MET A 234 1.10 -4.30 16.07
CA MET A 234 1.36 -5.30 17.11
C MET A 234 0.07 -5.78 17.78
N VAL A 235 -0.88 -4.90 18.07
CA VAL A 235 -2.19 -5.29 18.61
C VAL A 235 -2.95 -6.15 17.62
N LYS A 236 -2.98 -5.77 16.33
CA LYS A 236 -3.60 -6.58 15.27
C LYS A 236 -2.95 -7.96 15.16
N LEU A 237 -1.62 -8.04 15.25
CA LEU A 237 -0.87 -9.29 15.24
C LEU A 237 -1.30 -10.22 16.37
N ILE A 238 -1.38 -9.69 17.60
CA ILE A 238 -1.83 -10.46 18.76
C ILE A 238 -3.26 -10.98 18.56
N VAL A 239 -4.17 -10.13 18.05
CA VAL A 239 -5.55 -10.52 17.77
C VAL A 239 -5.61 -11.64 16.72
N ALA A 240 -4.86 -11.52 15.64
CA ALA A 240 -4.80 -12.51 14.57
C ALA A 240 -4.22 -13.85 15.07
N GLN A 241 -3.15 -13.81 15.87
CA GLN A 241 -2.58 -15.00 16.49
C GLN A 241 -3.56 -15.68 17.44
N ARG A 242 -4.28 -14.91 18.27
CA ARG A 242 -5.31 -15.46 19.15
C ARG A 242 -6.47 -16.08 18.38
N ALA A 243 -6.92 -15.46 17.31
CA ALA A 243 -7.94 -16.03 16.45
C ALA A 243 -7.48 -17.34 15.80
N TYR A 244 -6.23 -17.41 15.37
CA TYR A 244 -5.62 -18.64 14.86
C TYR A 244 -5.60 -19.76 15.93
N GLU A 245 -5.14 -19.44 17.16
CA GLU A 245 -5.13 -20.39 18.28
C GLU A 245 -6.54 -20.94 18.60
N VAL A 246 -7.56 -20.07 18.59
CA VAL A 246 -8.95 -20.47 18.83
C VAL A 246 -9.44 -21.42 17.76
N ASN A 247 -9.17 -21.12 16.49
CA ASN A 247 -9.52 -21.99 15.37
C ASN A 247 -8.81 -23.36 15.45
N SER A 248 -7.52 -23.36 15.85
CA SER A 248 -6.76 -24.58 16.06
C SER A 248 -7.35 -25.45 17.17
N LYS A 249 -7.73 -24.84 18.31
CA LYS A 249 -8.43 -25.53 19.40
C LYS A 249 -9.79 -26.09 18.98
N ALA A 250 -10.52 -25.35 18.14
CA ALA A 250 -11.79 -25.84 17.60
C ALA A 250 -11.61 -27.10 16.73
N ILE A 251 -10.51 -27.18 15.95
CA ILE A 251 -10.18 -28.39 15.19
C ILE A 251 -9.82 -29.55 16.13
N GLN A 252 -8.99 -29.32 17.16
CA GLN A 252 -8.60 -30.33 18.13
C GLN A 252 -9.84 -30.90 18.85
N SER A 253 -10.73 -30.01 19.33
CA SER A 253 -11.98 -30.43 19.97
C SER A 253 -12.90 -31.21 19.02
N ALA A 254 -12.96 -30.84 17.76
CA ALA A 254 -13.75 -31.58 16.77
C ALA A 254 -13.15 -32.96 16.47
N ASP A 255 -11.83 -33.09 16.45
CA ASP A 255 -11.12 -34.37 16.26
C ASP A 255 -11.33 -35.28 17.47
N GLU A 256 -11.21 -34.76 18.70
CA GLU A 256 -11.51 -35.49 19.94
C GLU A 256 -12.95 -36.02 19.96
N MET A 257 -13.93 -35.20 19.57
CA MET A 257 -15.34 -35.62 19.47
C MET A 257 -15.53 -36.73 18.42
N LEU A 258 -14.81 -36.66 17.29
CA LEU A 258 -14.83 -37.72 16.28
C LEU A 258 -14.18 -39.01 16.79
N GLY A 259 -13.08 -38.89 17.53
CA GLY A 259 -12.40 -40.00 18.19
C GLY A 259 -13.31 -40.71 19.20
N MET A 260 -14.00 -39.95 20.07
CA MET A 260 -14.98 -40.47 21.00
C MET A 260 -16.15 -41.18 20.30
N ALA A 261 -16.71 -40.55 19.24
CA ALA A 261 -17.79 -41.15 18.46
C ALA A 261 -17.37 -42.48 17.79
N ASN A 262 -16.13 -42.57 17.32
CA ASN A 262 -15.60 -43.80 16.72
C ASN A 262 -15.34 -44.91 17.78
N SER A 263 -14.93 -44.49 19.00
CA SER A 263 -14.73 -45.47 20.10
C SER A 263 -16.05 -46.06 20.62
N LEU A 264 -17.14 -45.29 20.57
CA LEU A 264 -18.47 -45.79 20.97
C LEU A 264 -19.08 -46.79 19.93
N ARG A 265 -18.56 -46.87 18.74
CA ARG A 265 -18.98 -47.79 17.69
C ARG A 265 -18.35 -49.19 17.77
N ARG A 266 -17.37 -49.39 18.64
CA ARG A 266 -16.81 -50.70 18.99
C ARG A 266 -17.48 -51.25 20.21
#